data_bc978c6277b9b8c1c9c1f5406cac5e12
#
_entry.id   bc978c6277b9b8c1c9c1f5406cac5e12
#
_cell.length_a   1.000
_cell.length_b   1.000
_cell.length_c   1.000
_cell.angle_alpha   90.00
_cell.angle_beta   90.00
_cell.angle_gamma   90.00
#
_symmetry.space_group_name_H-M   'P 1'
#
loop_
_entity.id
_entity.type
_entity.pdbx_description
1 polymer ?
#
loop_
_entity_poly.entity_id
_entity_poly.type
_entity_poly.pdbx_seq_one_letter_code
_entity_poly.pdbx_strand_id
1 'polypeptide(L)'
;MEKYEEIKQQAQTAARELLDAARLRPGDVFVVGCSSSEVVGARIGKGSSREAAEAILAGVTAVLEPAGVYLAAQCCEHLNRALIVERACAEKYGWDVVSVLPQPSAGGSFATAAYALMQEPVAVEHIRAHAGMDVGGTLIGMHLRDVAVPVRLSLDHIGEAILLCARTRPKFIGGARAKYSADEIR
;
A
#
# COMPACT_ATOMS: atom_id res chain seq x y z
N MET A 1 20.32 -14.57 2.58
CA MET A 1 19.08 -15.25 2.13
C MET A 1 18.04 -15.28 3.24
N GLU A 2 18.39 -15.73 4.45
CA GLU A 2 17.48 -15.84 5.60
C GLU A 2 16.79 -14.51 5.98
N LYS A 3 17.53 -13.41 6.06
CA LYS A 3 16.99 -12.06 6.39
C LYS A 3 15.88 -11.61 5.43
N TYR A 4 16.01 -11.82 4.14
CA TYR A 4 15.01 -11.38 3.16
C TYR A 4 13.79 -12.29 3.11
N GLU A 5 13.94 -13.56 3.45
CA GLU A 5 12.81 -14.48 3.63
C GLU A 5 11.98 -14.07 4.86
N GLU A 6 12.65 -13.68 5.95
CA GLU A 6 11.97 -13.14 7.15
C GLU A 6 11.20 -11.85 6.83
N ILE A 7 11.81 -10.89 6.11
CA ILE A 7 11.15 -9.66 5.66
C ILE A 7 9.91 -9.97 4.81
N LYS A 8 10.01 -10.94 3.90
CA LYS A 8 8.88 -11.39 3.08
C LYS A 8 7.75 -11.96 3.93
N GLN A 9 8.07 -12.82 4.91
CA GLN A 9 7.09 -13.41 5.82
C GLN A 9 6.41 -12.34 6.69
N GLN A 10 7.16 -11.36 7.21
CA GLN A 10 6.61 -10.23 7.96
C GLN A 10 5.65 -9.40 7.08
N ALA A 11 6.04 -9.09 5.84
CA ALA A 11 5.20 -8.36 4.90
C ALA A 11 3.93 -9.15 4.54
N GLN A 12 4.04 -10.46 4.36
CA GLN A 12 2.89 -11.35 4.10
C GLN A 12 1.93 -11.39 5.29
N THR A 13 2.45 -11.52 6.50
CA THR A 13 1.65 -11.51 7.74
C THR A 13 0.91 -10.18 7.88
N ALA A 14 1.62 -9.05 7.77
CA ALA A 14 1.03 -7.73 7.87
C ALA A 14 -0.06 -7.49 6.80
N ALA A 15 0.20 -7.87 5.55
CA ALA A 15 -0.79 -7.73 4.47
C ALA A 15 -2.04 -8.59 4.75
N ARG A 16 -1.89 -9.81 5.26
CA ARG A 16 -2.99 -10.71 5.61
C ARG A 16 -3.86 -10.12 6.71
N GLU A 17 -3.24 -9.75 7.82
CA GLU A 17 -3.96 -9.17 8.95
C GLU A 17 -4.69 -7.87 8.58
N LEU A 18 -4.06 -7.00 7.76
CA LEU A 18 -4.69 -5.77 7.34
C LEU A 18 -5.83 -6.01 6.34
N LEU A 19 -5.68 -6.97 5.41
CA LEU A 19 -6.74 -7.37 4.49
C LEU A 19 -7.99 -7.79 5.26
N ASP A 20 -7.82 -8.62 6.29
CA ASP A 20 -8.91 -9.12 7.13
C ASP A 20 -9.53 -8.00 7.97
N ALA A 21 -8.70 -7.17 8.64
CA ALA A 21 -9.16 -6.05 9.46
C ALA A 21 -9.91 -4.98 8.65
N ALA A 22 -9.49 -4.75 7.41
CA ALA A 22 -10.13 -3.82 6.48
C ALA A 22 -11.33 -4.43 5.74
N ARG A 23 -11.52 -5.76 5.82
CA ARG A 23 -12.55 -6.52 5.09
C ARG A 23 -12.53 -6.21 3.60
N LEU A 24 -11.34 -6.22 3.01
CA LEU A 24 -11.16 -5.91 1.60
C LEU A 24 -11.85 -6.96 0.71
N ARG A 25 -12.37 -6.50 -0.42
CA ARG A 25 -13.09 -7.31 -1.40
C ARG A 25 -12.35 -7.32 -2.74
N PRO A 26 -12.60 -8.30 -3.60
CA PRO A 26 -12.05 -8.29 -4.95
C PRO A 26 -12.29 -6.97 -5.66
N GLY A 27 -11.22 -6.40 -6.18
CA GLY A 27 -11.22 -5.11 -6.85
C GLY A 27 -11.03 -3.89 -5.95
N ASP A 28 -10.92 -4.04 -4.63
CA ASP A 28 -10.48 -2.96 -3.75
C ASP A 28 -9.00 -2.63 -3.99
N VAL A 29 -8.55 -1.50 -3.49
CA VAL A 29 -7.17 -1.00 -3.66
C VAL A 29 -6.46 -0.94 -2.32
N PHE A 30 -5.26 -1.53 -2.29
CA PHE A 30 -4.34 -1.56 -1.16
C PHE A 30 -3.08 -0.77 -1.51
N VAL A 31 -2.82 0.35 -0.84
CA VAL A 31 -1.63 1.16 -1.08
C VAL A 31 -0.48 0.73 -0.20
N VAL A 32 0.72 0.69 -0.76
CA VAL A 32 1.97 0.46 -0.02
C VAL A 32 2.95 1.58 -0.31
N GLY A 33 3.36 2.28 0.76
CA GLY A 33 4.53 3.12 0.77
C GLY A 33 5.67 2.37 1.46
N CYS A 34 6.87 2.34 0.86
CA CYS A 34 7.97 1.57 1.39
C CYS A 34 9.31 2.28 1.24
N SER A 35 10.01 2.45 2.36
CA SER A 35 11.42 2.81 2.38
C SER A 35 12.28 1.57 2.56
N SER A 36 12.80 1.01 1.48
CA SER A 36 13.71 -0.14 1.54
C SER A 36 15.01 0.17 2.30
N SER A 37 15.38 1.45 2.43
CA SER A 37 16.50 1.88 3.27
C SER A 37 16.20 1.64 4.75
N GLU A 38 15.05 2.09 5.24
CA GLU A 38 14.63 1.89 6.64
C GLU A 38 14.51 0.39 6.97
N VAL A 39 14.01 -0.43 6.04
CA VAL A 39 13.88 -1.89 6.21
C VAL A 39 15.23 -2.57 6.51
N VAL A 40 16.31 -2.06 5.96
CA VAL A 40 17.66 -2.61 6.20
C VAL A 40 18.43 -1.88 7.30
N GLY A 41 17.80 -0.94 8.00
CA GLY A 41 18.38 -0.17 9.10
C GLY A 41 19.18 1.05 8.65
N ALA A 42 19.02 1.51 7.41
CA ALA A 42 19.62 2.72 6.90
C ALA A 42 18.60 3.87 6.87
N ARG A 43 19.06 5.11 7.06
CA ARG A 43 18.18 6.27 6.96
C ARG A 43 17.53 6.36 5.58
N ILE A 44 16.25 6.76 5.54
CA ILE A 44 15.44 6.92 4.32
C ILE A 44 16.25 7.61 3.19
N GLY A 45 16.25 7.01 2.02
CA GLY A 45 16.97 7.51 0.84
C GLY A 45 18.51 7.34 0.86
N LYS A 46 19.10 6.70 1.89
CA LYS A 46 20.57 6.58 2.03
C LYS A 46 21.13 5.16 1.88
N GLY A 47 20.29 4.15 1.80
CA GLY A 47 20.70 2.75 1.71
C GLY A 47 19.66 1.89 1.01
N SER A 48 19.17 2.34 -0.15
CA SER A 48 18.14 1.63 -0.90
C SER A 48 18.56 0.18 -1.17
N SER A 49 17.70 -0.78 -0.81
CA SER A 49 17.90 -2.21 -1.06
C SER A 49 16.81 -2.72 -1.99
N ARG A 50 17.26 -3.21 -3.15
CA ARG A 50 16.39 -3.86 -4.13
C ARG A 50 15.83 -5.16 -3.57
N GLU A 51 16.67 -5.95 -2.94
CA GLU A 51 16.31 -7.26 -2.38
C GLU A 51 15.24 -7.12 -1.29
N ALA A 52 15.37 -6.12 -0.41
CA ALA A 52 14.35 -5.83 0.60
C ALA A 52 13.01 -5.41 -0.02
N ALA A 53 13.06 -4.57 -1.06
CA ALA A 53 11.87 -4.13 -1.78
C ALA A 53 11.17 -5.30 -2.48
N GLU A 54 11.92 -6.17 -3.16
CA GLU A 54 11.40 -7.37 -3.83
C GLU A 54 10.83 -8.38 -2.81
N ALA A 55 11.46 -8.54 -1.65
CA ALA A 55 10.95 -9.41 -0.58
C ALA A 55 9.61 -8.92 -0.03
N ILE A 56 9.49 -7.61 0.25
CA ILE A 56 8.23 -7.02 0.70
C ILE A 56 7.15 -7.16 -0.39
N LEU A 57 7.49 -6.85 -1.63
CA LEU A 57 6.57 -6.97 -2.75
C LEU A 57 6.04 -8.40 -2.89
N ALA A 58 6.94 -9.39 -2.84
CA ALA A 58 6.56 -10.81 -2.90
C ALA A 58 5.65 -11.23 -1.74
N GLY A 59 5.91 -10.74 -0.52
CA GLY A 59 5.05 -11.01 0.65
C GLY A 59 3.66 -10.41 0.49
N VAL A 60 3.57 -9.16 0.03
CA VAL A 60 2.31 -8.45 -0.18
C VAL A 60 1.49 -9.07 -1.31
N THR A 61 2.09 -9.31 -2.48
CA THR A 61 1.38 -9.85 -3.65
C THR A 61 0.88 -11.27 -3.42
N ALA A 62 1.60 -12.09 -2.66
CA ALA A 62 1.14 -13.43 -2.25
C ALA A 62 -0.20 -13.42 -1.47
N VAL A 63 -0.58 -12.27 -0.91
CA VAL A 63 -1.86 -12.08 -0.21
C VAL A 63 -2.89 -11.40 -1.09
N LEU A 64 -2.50 -10.33 -1.79
CA LEU A 64 -3.45 -9.49 -2.53
C LEU A 64 -3.95 -10.15 -3.81
N GLU A 65 -3.07 -10.86 -4.55
CA GLU A 65 -3.45 -11.50 -5.82
C GLU A 65 -4.55 -12.56 -5.65
N PRO A 66 -4.45 -13.54 -4.73
CA PRO A 66 -5.53 -14.50 -4.52
C PRO A 66 -6.83 -13.87 -4.01
N ALA A 67 -6.73 -12.72 -3.32
CA ALA A 67 -7.88 -11.97 -2.84
C ALA A 67 -8.51 -11.06 -3.92
N GLY A 68 -7.90 -10.95 -5.10
CA GLY A 68 -8.34 -10.08 -6.17
C GLY A 68 -8.27 -8.59 -5.83
N VAL A 69 -7.37 -8.20 -4.90
CA VAL A 69 -7.17 -6.82 -4.44
C VAL A 69 -6.02 -6.19 -5.22
N TYR A 70 -6.24 -4.99 -5.74
CA TYR A 70 -5.20 -4.26 -6.48
C TYR A 70 -4.15 -3.66 -5.56
N LEU A 71 -2.88 -3.84 -5.91
CA LEU A 71 -1.77 -3.12 -5.30
C LEU A 71 -1.62 -1.74 -5.95
N ALA A 72 -1.41 -0.71 -5.12
CA ALA A 72 -0.92 0.59 -5.52
C ALA A 72 0.42 0.86 -4.84
N ALA A 73 1.52 0.86 -5.60
CA ALA A 73 2.87 1.08 -5.08
C ALA A 73 3.22 2.56 -5.15
N GLN A 74 3.43 3.19 -3.99
CA GLN A 74 3.76 4.61 -3.90
C GLN A 74 5.19 4.87 -4.36
N CYS A 75 5.36 5.87 -5.22
CA CYS A 75 6.65 6.46 -5.54
C CYS A 75 7.10 7.46 -4.47
N CYS A 76 8.41 7.80 -4.45
CA CYS A 76 8.93 8.85 -3.58
C CYS A 76 8.56 10.26 -4.10
N GLU A 77 8.95 11.28 -3.31
CA GLU A 77 8.69 12.70 -3.63
C GLU A 77 9.31 13.17 -4.94
N HIS A 78 10.38 12.53 -5.41
CA HIS A 78 11.00 12.85 -6.70
C HIS A 78 10.07 12.59 -7.90
N LEU A 79 9.08 11.72 -7.73
CA LEU A 79 7.98 11.50 -8.68
C LEU A 79 6.64 11.99 -8.11
N ASN A 80 6.67 13.04 -7.28
CA ASN A 80 5.49 13.68 -6.68
C ASN A 80 4.53 12.69 -5.99
N ARG A 81 5.04 11.58 -5.43
CA ARG A 81 4.23 10.54 -4.80
C ARG A 81 3.22 9.89 -5.76
N ALA A 82 3.47 9.88 -7.07
CA ALA A 82 2.69 9.11 -8.03
C ALA A 82 2.66 7.62 -7.61
N LEU A 83 1.68 6.90 -8.11
CA LEU A 83 1.48 5.49 -7.74
C LEU A 83 1.53 4.62 -8.97
N ILE A 84 2.18 3.46 -8.83
CA ILE A 84 2.19 2.42 -9.85
C ILE A 84 1.06 1.45 -9.56
N VAL A 85 0.22 1.24 -10.55
CA VAL A 85 -0.95 0.33 -10.49
C VAL A 85 -1.07 -0.47 -11.77
N GLU A 86 -1.83 -1.56 -11.76
CA GLU A 86 -2.25 -2.22 -12.99
C GLU A 86 -3.21 -1.32 -13.78
N ARG A 87 -3.10 -1.31 -15.11
CA ARG A 87 -3.98 -0.57 -16.01
C ARG A 87 -5.46 -0.83 -15.73
N ALA A 88 -5.83 -2.10 -15.52
CA ALA A 88 -7.20 -2.48 -15.18
C ALA A 88 -7.71 -1.80 -13.90
N CYS A 89 -6.82 -1.52 -12.94
CA CYS A 89 -7.17 -0.76 -11.74
C CYS A 89 -7.44 0.71 -12.07
N ALA A 90 -6.57 1.35 -12.85
CA ALA A 90 -6.74 2.74 -13.27
C ALA A 90 -8.05 2.93 -14.06
N GLU A 91 -8.33 2.04 -15.00
CA GLU A 91 -9.57 2.04 -15.80
C GLU A 91 -10.82 1.83 -14.93
N LYS A 92 -10.77 0.86 -14.01
CA LYS A 92 -11.88 0.60 -13.08
C LYS A 92 -12.28 1.82 -12.26
N TYR A 93 -11.30 2.60 -11.82
CA TYR A 93 -11.51 3.76 -10.95
C TYR A 93 -11.54 5.10 -11.69
N GLY A 94 -11.31 5.10 -13.02
CA GLY A 94 -11.30 6.31 -13.84
C GLY A 94 -10.14 7.24 -13.50
N TRP A 95 -8.96 6.69 -13.16
CA TRP A 95 -7.77 7.50 -12.88
C TRP A 95 -7.02 7.83 -14.15
N ASP A 96 -6.59 9.08 -14.27
CA ASP A 96 -5.77 9.53 -15.37
C ASP A 96 -4.36 8.95 -15.29
N VAL A 97 -3.92 8.33 -16.38
CA VAL A 97 -2.56 7.81 -16.51
C VAL A 97 -1.60 8.95 -16.80
N VAL A 98 -0.50 9.03 -16.06
CA VAL A 98 0.58 9.99 -16.25
C VAL A 98 1.83 9.33 -16.80
N SER A 99 2.62 10.10 -17.55
CA SER A 99 3.82 9.59 -18.22
C SER A 99 5.05 9.74 -17.34
N VAL A 100 5.26 8.76 -16.45
CA VAL A 100 6.46 8.65 -15.63
C VAL A 100 6.82 7.19 -15.38
N LEU A 101 8.11 6.89 -15.31
CA LEU A 101 8.64 5.56 -15.01
C LEU A 101 9.44 5.61 -13.70
N PRO A 102 9.15 4.75 -12.73
CA PRO A 102 9.94 4.67 -11.52
C PRO A 102 11.30 4.04 -11.80
N GLN A 103 12.31 4.51 -11.07
CA GLN A 103 13.65 3.95 -11.02
C GLN A 103 14.18 4.02 -9.58
N PRO A 104 15.22 3.26 -9.22
CA PRO A 104 15.67 3.19 -7.83
C PRO A 104 16.02 4.55 -7.20
N SER A 105 16.53 5.49 -7.99
CA SER A 105 16.90 6.85 -7.55
C SER A 105 15.75 7.87 -7.64
N ALA A 106 14.65 7.53 -8.32
CA ALA A 106 13.46 8.39 -8.46
C ALA A 106 12.20 7.52 -8.57
N GLY A 107 11.41 7.47 -7.54
CA GLY A 107 10.29 6.54 -7.36
C GLY A 107 10.57 5.51 -6.27
N GLY A 108 11.83 5.08 -6.13
CA GLY A 108 12.31 4.15 -5.12
C GLY A 108 12.24 2.67 -5.57
N SER A 109 12.98 1.82 -4.86
CA SER A 109 13.12 0.41 -5.21
C SER A 109 11.80 -0.36 -5.19
N PHE A 110 10.89 -0.04 -4.26
CA PHE A 110 9.60 -0.73 -4.16
C PHE A 110 8.70 -0.46 -5.38
N ALA A 111 8.53 0.81 -5.74
CA ALA A 111 7.73 1.17 -6.92
C ALA A 111 8.37 0.66 -8.22
N THR A 112 9.70 0.64 -8.30
CA THR A 112 10.44 0.07 -9.44
C THR A 112 10.22 -1.44 -9.55
N ALA A 113 10.27 -2.17 -8.43
CA ALA A 113 10.01 -3.61 -8.41
C ALA A 113 8.55 -3.92 -8.76
N ALA A 114 7.60 -3.13 -8.24
CA ALA A 114 6.18 -3.27 -8.58
C ALA A 114 5.91 -3.03 -10.07
N TYR A 115 6.52 -2.00 -10.67
CA TYR A 115 6.43 -1.74 -12.10
C TYR A 115 6.94 -2.92 -12.94
N ALA A 116 8.03 -3.54 -12.52
CA ALA A 116 8.61 -4.68 -13.23
C ALA A 116 7.80 -5.98 -13.07
N LEU A 117 7.04 -6.13 -11.97
CA LEU A 117 6.24 -7.32 -11.68
C LEU A 117 4.87 -7.28 -12.38
N MET A 118 4.23 -6.11 -12.42
CA MET A 118 2.89 -5.94 -12.98
C MET A 118 2.86 -6.25 -14.48
N GLN A 119 1.73 -6.74 -14.98
CA GLN A 119 1.58 -7.11 -16.39
C GLN A 119 1.41 -5.88 -17.29
N GLU A 120 0.55 -4.95 -16.89
CA GLU A 120 0.29 -3.68 -17.57
C GLU A 120 0.44 -2.50 -16.61
N PRO A 121 1.68 -2.23 -16.12
CA PRO A 121 1.92 -1.18 -15.16
C PRO A 121 1.66 0.20 -15.75
N VAL A 122 0.96 1.05 -15.01
CA VAL A 122 0.78 2.47 -15.32
C VAL A 122 1.04 3.30 -14.08
N ALA A 123 1.44 4.55 -14.29
CA ALA A 123 1.53 5.53 -13.23
C ALA A 123 0.27 6.39 -13.20
N VAL A 124 -0.23 6.68 -11.99
CA VAL A 124 -1.33 7.60 -11.75
C VAL A 124 -0.94 8.62 -10.67
N GLU A 125 -1.49 9.82 -10.74
CA GLU A 125 -1.12 10.88 -9.79
C GLU A 125 -1.84 10.74 -8.45
N HIS A 126 -3.13 10.42 -8.47
CA HIS A 126 -3.98 10.35 -7.28
C HIS A 126 -4.82 9.10 -7.27
N ILE A 127 -5.00 8.53 -6.07
CA ILE A 127 -5.89 7.38 -5.82
C ILE A 127 -6.74 7.61 -4.57
N ARG A 128 -7.69 6.71 -4.33
CA ARG A 128 -8.49 6.63 -3.11
C ARG A 128 -8.53 5.19 -2.62
N ALA A 129 -7.42 4.75 -2.00
CA ALA A 129 -7.24 3.38 -1.53
C ALA A 129 -8.15 3.03 -0.35
N HIS A 130 -8.49 1.76 -0.23
CA HIS A 130 -9.37 1.20 0.80
C HIS A 130 -8.63 0.86 2.09
N ALA A 131 -7.36 0.50 1.98
CA ALA A 131 -6.43 0.26 3.08
C ALA A 131 -5.00 0.49 2.61
N GLY A 132 -4.05 0.51 3.52
CA GLY A 132 -2.65 0.62 3.15
C GLY A 132 -1.69 0.41 4.30
N MET A 133 -0.47 0.04 3.90
CA MET A 133 0.71 -0.11 4.76
C MET A 133 1.75 0.96 4.42
N ASP A 134 2.28 1.56 5.46
CA ASP A 134 3.43 2.46 5.40
C ASP A 134 4.60 1.79 6.10
N VAL A 135 5.60 1.41 5.33
CA VAL A 135 6.82 0.75 5.80
C VAL A 135 7.97 1.75 5.81
N GLY A 136 8.31 2.24 7.00
CA GLY A 136 9.40 3.20 7.19
C GLY A 136 9.00 4.67 7.15
N GLY A 137 7.75 5.01 7.46
CA GLY A 137 7.29 6.38 7.63
C GLY A 137 7.27 7.21 6.33
N THR A 138 6.86 6.60 5.23
CA THR A 138 6.82 7.25 3.90
C THR A 138 5.63 8.20 3.72
N LEU A 139 4.63 8.12 4.59
CA LEU A 139 3.38 8.86 4.58
C LEU A 139 2.47 8.48 3.40
N ILE A 140 1.47 7.64 3.67
CA ILE A 140 0.48 7.19 2.67
C ILE A 140 -0.91 7.83 2.83
N GLY A 141 -1.09 8.69 3.84
CA GLY A 141 -2.40 9.21 4.22
C GLY A 141 -3.14 9.92 3.09
N MET A 142 -2.42 10.63 2.21
CA MET A 142 -2.99 11.33 1.05
C MET A 142 -3.61 10.39 0.01
N HIS A 143 -3.25 9.11 0.04
CA HIS A 143 -3.74 8.11 -0.91
C HIS A 143 -4.96 7.33 -0.40
N LEU A 144 -5.32 7.49 0.88
CA LEU A 144 -6.46 6.81 1.47
C LEU A 144 -7.75 7.61 1.25
N ARG A 145 -8.85 6.90 1.03
CA ARG A 145 -10.17 7.55 1.05
C ARG A 145 -10.59 7.86 2.48
N ASP A 146 -11.46 8.83 2.64
CA ASP A 146 -12.03 9.14 3.96
C ASP A 146 -13.04 8.05 4.37
N VAL A 147 -13.06 7.67 5.61
CA VAL A 147 -12.25 8.11 6.75
C VAL A 147 -11.15 7.07 7.00
N ALA A 148 -9.88 7.48 6.99
CA ALA A 148 -8.77 6.61 7.35
C ALA A 148 -8.78 6.34 8.87
N VAL A 149 -8.59 5.09 9.25
CA VAL A 149 -8.58 4.63 10.65
C VAL A 149 -7.33 3.79 10.86
N PRO A 150 -6.49 4.12 11.86
CA PRO A 150 -5.29 3.33 12.13
C PRO A 150 -5.65 1.90 12.56
N VAL A 151 -4.84 0.95 12.10
CA VAL A 151 -4.94 -0.47 12.49
C VAL A 151 -3.64 -0.87 13.17
N ARG A 152 -3.76 -1.55 14.31
CA ARG A 152 -2.62 -2.17 14.99
C ARG A 152 -2.62 -3.64 14.66
N LEU A 153 -1.53 -4.10 14.06
CA LEU A 153 -1.31 -5.50 13.72
C LEU A 153 -0.51 -6.21 14.81
N SER A 154 -0.28 -7.51 14.64
CA SER A 154 0.61 -8.28 15.50
C SER A 154 2.08 -7.86 15.36
N LEU A 155 2.42 -7.24 14.22
CA LEU A 155 3.73 -6.69 13.91
C LEU A 155 3.69 -5.17 13.91
N ASP A 156 4.73 -4.52 14.43
CA ASP A 156 4.93 -3.07 14.40
C ASP A 156 6.14 -2.65 13.55
N HIS A 157 6.87 -3.64 13.00
CA HIS A 157 8.02 -3.44 12.11
C HIS A 157 8.03 -4.48 10.98
N ILE A 158 8.69 -4.12 9.87
CA ILE A 158 9.15 -5.03 8.82
C ILE A 158 10.66 -4.82 8.65
N GLY A 159 11.47 -5.82 8.96
CA GLY A 159 12.89 -5.61 9.18
C GLY A 159 13.10 -4.58 10.29
N GLU A 160 13.90 -3.55 10.03
CA GLU A 160 14.13 -2.44 10.97
C GLU A 160 13.12 -1.28 10.79
N ALA A 161 12.29 -1.32 9.76
CA ALA A 161 11.36 -0.25 9.43
C ALA A 161 10.10 -0.31 10.27
N ILE A 162 9.72 0.82 10.85
CA ILE A 162 8.42 0.98 11.53
C ILE A 162 7.27 0.70 10.55
N LEU A 163 6.24 0.01 11.00
CA LEU A 163 5.06 -0.32 10.24
C LEU A 163 3.84 0.45 10.76
N LEU A 164 3.25 1.26 9.89
CA LEU A 164 1.99 1.94 10.16
C LEU A 164 0.93 1.46 9.17
N CYS A 165 -0.25 1.08 9.69
CA CYS A 165 -1.32 0.54 8.88
C CYS A 165 -2.61 1.31 9.08
N ALA A 166 -3.38 1.44 8.00
CA ALA A 166 -4.69 2.05 8.02
C ALA A 166 -5.70 1.28 7.16
N ARG A 167 -6.92 1.22 7.63
CA ARG A 167 -8.11 0.87 6.86
C ARG A 167 -8.99 2.10 6.68
N THR A 168 -9.99 2.00 5.86
CA THR A 168 -10.97 3.08 5.71
C THR A 168 -12.37 2.62 6.09
N ARG A 169 -13.22 3.56 6.47
CA ARG A 169 -14.64 3.34 6.69
C ARG A 169 -15.48 4.44 6.05
N PRO A 170 -16.76 4.19 5.76
CA PRO A 170 -17.66 5.24 5.31
C PRO A 170 -17.76 6.38 6.33
N LYS A 171 -17.98 7.59 5.82
CA LYS A 171 -18.27 8.76 6.66
C LYS A 171 -19.63 8.61 7.33
N PHE A 172 -19.74 9.03 8.57
CA PHE A 172 -21.03 9.28 9.20
C PHE A 172 -21.52 10.66 8.74
N ILE A 173 -22.43 10.67 7.76
CA ILE A 173 -22.96 11.92 7.20
C ILE A 173 -24.42 12.04 7.56
N GLY A 174 -24.78 13.15 8.23
CA GLY A 174 -26.18 13.47 8.56
C GLY A 174 -26.31 14.18 9.89
N GLY A 175 -27.52 14.68 10.15
CA GLY A 175 -27.88 15.34 11.40
C GLY A 175 -28.46 14.36 12.42
N ALA A 176 -29.09 14.91 13.45
CA ALA A 176 -29.64 14.15 14.58
C ALA A 176 -30.69 13.08 14.20
N ARG A 177 -31.27 13.16 13.02
CA ARG A 177 -32.24 12.16 12.51
C ARG A 177 -31.61 11.05 11.69
N ALA A 178 -30.29 11.11 11.41
CA ALA A 178 -29.61 10.10 10.61
C ALA A 178 -29.49 8.79 11.40
N LYS A 179 -29.60 7.66 10.68
CA LYS A 179 -29.34 6.31 11.18
C LYS A 179 -28.12 5.74 10.50
N TYR A 180 -27.28 5.03 11.23
CA TYR A 180 -25.96 4.57 10.75
C TYR A 180 -25.80 3.05 10.76
N SER A 181 -26.77 2.32 11.33
CA SER A 181 -26.82 0.86 11.24
C SER A 181 -28.22 0.39 10.82
N ALA A 182 -28.28 -0.80 10.19
CA ALA A 182 -29.55 -1.41 9.81
C ALA A 182 -30.41 -1.77 11.04
N ASP A 183 -29.77 -2.04 12.18
CA ASP A 183 -30.44 -2.42 13.43
C ASP A 183 -31.18 -1.23 14.07
N GLU A 184 -30.78 0.01 13.74
CA GLU A 184 -31.47 1.22 14.19
C GLU A 184 -32.77 1.53 13.41
N ILE A 185 -33.04 0.75 12.33
CA ILE A 185 -34.19 0.95 11.44
C ILE A 185 -35.28 -0.10 11.69
N ARG A 186 -34.94 -1.21 12.36
CA ARG A 186 -35.84 -2.35 12.67
C ARG A 186 -36.62 -2.15 13.95
#